data_e3b2feb91395037a4047cef01b606c97
#
_entry.id   e3b2feb91395037a4047cef01b606c97
#
_cell.length_a   1.000
_cell.length_b   1.000
_cell.length_c   1.000
_cell.angle_alpha   90.00
_cell.angle_beta   90.00
_cell.angle_gamma   90.00
#
_symmetry.space_group_name_H-M   'P 1'
#
loop_
_entity.id
_entity.type
_entity.pdbx_description
1 polymer ?
#
loop_
_entity_poly.entity_id
_entity_poly.type
_entity_poly.pdbx_seq_one_letter_code
_entity_poly.pdbx_strand_id
1 'polypeptide(L)'
;MFLKRIEMQGFKSFADKTIISFDNPITGVVGPNGCGKSNITDAVRWVLGEQSAKSMRGEKMNDVIFAGSADRRKLNMAEVTLVFDNSNHILNSEKEEIEVTRRLFRDSGDAEYLIDRNHVRLKDIVDLFLDTGLGKDSLSIISQGTVVSFADAKPQDRRGIFEEAAGVAKYKKRKLESLSKLERTKENLERSADILNELEKQVSPLKRQARKAELYREKKARLEEIEISVLVNEIDDANKEIEALEKALFDVETKATMFSTDIQISETKLLLLSIL
;
A
#
# COMPACT_ATOMS: atom_id res chain seq x y z
N MET A 1 -17.33 34.08 13.60
CA MET A 1 -16.03 33.80 12.93
C MET A 1 -15.78 34.87 11.89
N PHE A 2 -14.61 35.50 11.88
CA PHE A 2 -14.16 36.44 10.85
C PHE A 2 -12.63 36.30 10.67
N LEU A 3 -12.11 36.75 9.53
CA LEU A 3 -10.68 36.77 9.25
C LEU A 3 -10.07 37.95 10.04
N LYS A 4 -9.19 37.66 10.99
CA LYS A 4 -8.55 38.67 11.87
C LYS A 4 -7.30 39.25 11.25
N ARG A 5 -6.44 38.40 10.63
CA ARG A 5 -5.24 38.86 9.93
C ARG A 5 -4.77 37.84 8.89
N ILE A 6 -4.00 38.34 7.94
CA ILE A 6 -3.26 37.54 6.94
C ILE A 6 -1.78 37.85 7.13
N GLU A 7 -0.97 36.80 7.22
CA GLU A 7 0.48 36.90 7.23
C GLU A 7 1.01 36.25 5.94
N MET A 8 1.84 36.95 5.19
CA MET A 8 2.37 36.47 3.92
C MET A 8 3.87 36.70 3.88
N GLN A 9 4.63 35.71 3.37
CA GLN A 9 6.07 35.82 3.12
C GLN A 9 6.44 35.00 1.89
N GLY A 10 7.21 35.58 0.99
CA GLY A 10 7.61 34.93 -0.24
C GLY A 10 6.48 34.62 -1.21
N PHE A 11 5.30 35.19 -1.01
CA PHE A 11 4.12 34.89 -1.84
C PHE A 11 3.92 36.00 -2.90
N LYS A 12 4.02 35.62 -4.16
CA LYS A 12 3.87 36.50 -5.35
C LYS A 12 4.67 37.80 -5.23
N SER A 13 4.02 38.95 -5.00
CA SER A 13 4.67 40.26 -4.84
C SER A 13 5.17 40.55 -3.41
N PHE A 14 4.78 39.72 -2.43
CA PHE A 14 5.14 39.91 -1.03
C PHE A 14 6.42 39.13 -0.68
N ALA A 15 7.60 39.71 -0.95
CA ALA A 15 8.88 39.07 -0.65
C ALA A 15 9.14 38.98 0.85
N ASP A 16 8.96 40.10 1.56
CA ASP A 16 9.15 40.19 3.01
C ASP A 16 7.87 39.79 3.76
N LYS A 17 8.05 39.46 5.04
CA LYS A 17 6.90 39.16 5.91
C LYS A 17 6.00 40.38 5.98
N THR A 18 4.79 40.23 5.47
CA THR A 18 3.76 41.25 5.43
C THR A 18 2.56 40.78 6.23
N ILE A 19 2.07 41.60 7.15
CA ILE A 19 0.93 41.32 8.00
C ILE A 19 -0.16 42.33 7.68
N ILE A 20 -1.36 41.88 7.38
CA ILE A 20 -2.55 42.70 7.15
C ILE A 20 -3.60 42.32 8.18
N SER A 21 -3.95 43.25 9.07
CA SER A 21 -4.99 43.07 10.07
C SER A 21 -6.33 43.64 9.60
N PHE A 22 -7.40 42.98 10.00
CA PHE A 22 -8.78 43.34 9.69
C PHE A 22 -9.54 43.66 11.00
N ASP A 23 -9.27 44.83 11.54
CA ASP A 23 -9.82 45.22 12.85
C ASP A 23 -11.26 45.75 12.75
N ASN A 24 -11.71 46.09 11.56
CA ASN A 24 -13.05 46.62 11.27
C ASN A 24 -13.88 45.67 10.44
N PRO A 25 -15.22 45.69 10.58
CA PRO A 25 -16.12 44.85 9.76
C PRO A 25 -15.98 45.05 8.25
N ILE A 26 -15.58 46.23 7.82
CA ILE A 26 -15.32 46.55 6.39
C ILE A 26 -13.92 47.15 6.30
N THR A 27 -13.05 46.49 5.56
CA THR A 27 -11.70 46.97 5.31
C THR A 27 -11.48 47.13 3.79
N GLY A 28 -11.08 48.33 3.36
CA GLY A 28 -10.77 48.62 1.96
C GLY A 28 -9.28 48.58 1.70
N VAL A 29 -8.85 47.80 0.67
CA VAL A 29 -7.48 47.80 0.18
C VAL A 29 -7.39 48.56 -1.10
N VAL A 30 -6.72 49.70 -1.08
CA VAL A 30 -6.62 50.63 -2.23
C VAL A 30 -5.15 50.78 -2.68
N GLY A 31 -4.94 51.09 -3.92
CA GLY A 31 -3.62 51.30 -4.51
C GLY A 31 -3.62 51.28 -6.02
N PRO A 32 -2.52 51.64 -6.70
CA PRO A 32 -2.39 51.63 -8.14
C PRO A 32 -2.44 50.22 -8.72
N ASN A 33 -2.56 50.10 -10.05
CA ASN A 33 -2.50 48.82 -10.75
C ASN A 33 -1.12 48.19 -10.57
N GLY A 34 -1.07 46.86 -10.33
CA GLY A 34 0.17 46.13 -10.15
C GLY A 34 0.73 46.09 -8.72
N CYS A 35 0.21 46.87 -7.74
CA CYS A 35 0.73 46.89 -6.37
C CYS A 35 0.40 45.65 -5.52
N GLY A 36 -0.24 44.62 -6.07
CA GLY A 36 -0.49 43.37 -5.35
C GLY A 36 -1.84 43.21 -4.69
N LYS A 37 -2.80 44.13 -4.87
CA LYS A 37 -4.18 44.03 -4.28
C LYS A 37 -4.83 42.67 -4.52
N SER A 38 -4.82 42.18 -5.74
CA SER A 38 -5.39 40.88 -6.09
C SER A 38 -4.61 39.70 -5.51
N ASN A 39 -3.33 39.89 -5.15
CA ASN A 39 -2.53 38.84 -4.57
C ASN A 39 -2.97 38.53 -3.12
N ILE A 40 -3.61 39.47 -2.44
CA ILE A 40 -4.21 39.24 -1.11
C ILE A 40 -5.36 38.26 -1.21
N THR A 41 -6.27 38.46 -2.19
CA THR A 41 -7.37 37.52 -2.44
C THR A 41 -6.86 36.16 -2.89
N ASP A 42 -5.79 36.12 -3.72
CA ASP A 42 -5.15 34.86 -4.12
C ASP A 42 -4.53 34.14 -2.94
N ALA A 43 -3.93 34.87 -1.97
CA ALA A 43 -3.38 34.29 -0.76
C ALA A 43 -4.45 33.58 0.08
N VAL A 44 -5.60 34.23 0.27
CA VAL A 44 -6.75 33.63 0.96
C VAL A 44 -7.21 32.35 0.27
N ARG A 45 -7.45 32.40 -1.04
CA ARG A 45 -7.89 31.24 -1.84
C ARG A 45 -6.86 30.10 -1.78
N TRP A 46 -5.60 30.45 -1.84
CA TRP A 46 -4.52 29.47 -1.82
C TRP A 46 -4.48 28.67 -0.53
N VAL A 47 -4.59 29.32 0.63
CA VAL A 47 -4.63 28.64 1.95
C VAL A 47 -5.90 27.82 2.10
N LEU A 48 -7.04 28.29 1.62
CA LEU A 48 -8.33 27.58 1.67
C LEU A 48 -8.43 26.37 0.73
N GLY A 49 -7.34 26.03 -0.01
CA GLY A 49 -7.25 24.78 -0.74
C GLY A 49 -7.24 24.89 -2.26
N GLU A 50 -7.02 26.08 -2.81
CA GLU A 50 -6.87 26.21 -4.27
C GLU A 50 -5.61 25.48 -4.76
N GLN A 51 -5.78 24.58 -5.72
CA GLN A 51 -4.72 23.78 -6.32
C GLN A 51 -4.47 24.12 -7.80
N SER A 52 -5.32 24.93 -8.40
CA SER A 52 -5.18 25.29 -9.80
C SER A 52 -4.17 26.44 -9.96
N ALA A 53 -3.04 26.18 -10.62
CA ALA A 53 -2.08 27.23 -10.96
C ALA A 53 -2.73 28.32 -11.82
N LYS A 54 -3.62 27.95 -12.74
CA LYS A 54 -4.38 28.87 -13.60
C LYS A 54 -5.28 29.80 -12.78
N SER A 55 -5.95 29.27 -11.76
CA SER A 55 -6.74 30.09 -10.81
C SER A 55 -5.86 31.09 -10.05
N MET A 56 -4.60 30.71 -9.81
CA MET A 56 -3.59 31.57 -9.19
C MET A 56 -2.87 32.46 -10.21
N ARG A 57 -3.32 32.54 -11.45
CA ARG A 57 -2.72 33.34 -12.54
C ARG A 57 -1.25 32.97 -12.83
N GLY A 58 -0.89 31.69 -12.65
CA GLY A 58 0.41 31.11 -12.96
C GLY A 58 0.26 29.94 -13.92
N GLU A 59 1.38 29.49 -14.48
CA GLU A 59 1.45 28.26 -15.29
C GLU A 59 1.66 27.03 -14.39
N LYS A 60 2.47 27.20 -13.36
CA LYS A 60 2.78 26.16 -12.36
C LYS A 60 2.48 26.67 -10.95
N MET A 61 2.23 25.78 -10.02
CA MET A 61 1.99 26.16 -8.62
C MET A 61 3.21 26.89 -8.01
N ASN A 62 4.41 26.57 -8.43
CA ASN A 62 5.64 27.26 -7.99
C ASN A 62 5.68 28.75 -8.36
N ASP A 63 4.83 29.20 -9.27
CA ASP A 63 4.75 30.62 -9.65
C ASP A 63 4.12 31.49 -8.57
N VAL A 64 3.53 30.88 -7.54
CA VAL A 64 3.09 31.62 -6.35
C VAL A 64 4.25 32.06 -5.46
N ILE A 65 5.44 31.47 -5.64
CA ILE A 65 6.65 31.86 -4.88
C ILE A 65 7.29 33.06 -5.55
N PHE A 66 7.70 34.05 -4.75
CA PHE A 66 8.32 35.27 -5.24
C PHE A 66 9.52 34.96 -6.16
N ALA A 67 9.39 35.39 -7.41
CA ALA A 67 10.34 35.07 -8.48
C ALA A 67 11.60 35.94 -8.48
N GLY A 68 11.65 36.96 -7.61
CA GLY A 68 12.70 37.98 -7.60
C GLY A 68 12.28 39.27 -8.32
N SER A 69 13.05 40.31 -8.14
CA SER A 69 12.95 41.60 -8.83
C SER A 69 14.35 42.10 -9.19
N ALA A 70 14.46 43.28 -9.81
CA ALA A 70 15.75 43.90 -10.12
C ALA A 70 16.66 44.03 -8.90
N ASP A 71 16.06 44.30 -7.71
CA ASP A 71 16.79 44.58 -6.46
C ASP A 71 16.77 43.42 -5.48
N ARG A 72 15.99 42.33 -5.75
CA ARG A 72 15.75 41.25 -4.79
C ARG A 72 15.89 39.88 -5.43
N ARG A 73 16.59 38.95 -4.75
CA ARG A 73 16.74 37.59 -5.21
C ARG A 73 15.42 36.82 -5.07
N LYS A 74 15.26 35.82 -5.93
CA LYS A 74 14.16 34.85 -5.82
C LYS A 74 14.21 34.16 -4.47
N LEU A 75 13.04 33.81 -3.95
CA LEU A 75 12.89 33.04 -2.70
C LEU A 75 12.61 31.56 -3.00
N ASN A 76 12.96 30.72 -2.05
CA ASN A 76 12.78 29.27 -2.17
C ASN A 76 11.48 28.77 -1.53
N MET A 77 10.77 29.64 -0.81
CA MET A 77 9.54 29.27 -0.12
C MET A 77 8.52 30.41 -0.18
N ALA A 78 7.26 30.05 -0.29
CA ALA A 78 6.14 30.92 -0.01
C ALA A 78 5.38 30.38 1.20
N GLU A 79 5.03 31.27 2.13
CA GLU A 79 4.22 30.97 3.30
C GLU A 79 3.08 31.97 3.40
N VAL A 80 1.87 31.47 3.64
CA VAL A 80 0.71 32.30 3.96
C VAL A 80 -0.01 31.68 5.14
N THR A 81 -0.29 32.52 6.14
CA THR A 81 -1.06 32.16 7.33
C THR A 81 -2.31 33.04 7.39
N LEU A 82 -3.45 32.39 7.55
CA LEU A 82 -4.73 33.04 7.85
C LEU A 82 -5.04 32.81 9.31
N VAL A 83 -5.37 33.87 10.03
CA VAL A 83 -5.78 33.81 11.43
C VAL A 83 -7.25 34.21 11.52
N PHE A 84 -8.06 33.28 12.01
CA PHE A 84 -9.49 33.45 12.15
C PHE A 84 -9.85 33.63 13.65
N ASP A 85 -10.76 34.56 13.92
CA ASP A 85 -11.47 34.63 15.19
C ASP A 85 -12.49 33.48 15.26
N ASN A 86 -12.44 32.70 16.30
CA ASN A 86 -13.33 31.56 16.55
C ASN A 86 -14.08 31.71 17.92
N SER A 87 -14.22 32.92 18.44
CA SER A 87 -14.91 33.19 19.73
C SER A 87 -16.32 32.55 19.76
N ASN A 88 -16.95 32.39 18.61
CA ASN A 88 -18.28 31.77 18.48
C ASN A 88 -18.20 30.23 18.28
N HIS A 89 -17.02 29.62 18.35
CA HIS A 89 -16.76 28.18 18.19
C HIS A 89 -17.42 27.55 16.94
N ILE A 90 -17.53 28.34 15.84
CA ILE A 90 -18.05 27.86 14.55
C ILE A 90 -17.11 26.84 13.92
N LEU A 91 -15.80 27.08 14.03
CA LEU A 91 -14.79 26.07 13.71
C LEU A 91 -14.73 25.11 14.89
N ASN A 92 -14.77 23.82 14.59
CA ASN A 92 -14.79 22.74 15.59
C ASN A 92 -13.45 22.64 16.35
N SER A 93 -13.15 23.68 17.13
CA SER A 93 -11.97 23.83 17.98
C SER A 93 -12.34 24.62 19.24
N GLU A 94 -11.71 24.29 20.37
CA GLU A 94 -11.88 24.98 21.64
C GLU A 94 -11.12 26.32 21.69
N LYS A 95 -10.26 26.61 20.73
CA LYS A 95 -9.46 27.82 20.69
C LYS A 95 -10.27 29.00 20.18
N GLU A 96 -10.03 30.18 20.77
CA GLU A 96 -10.61 31.44 20.32
C GLU A 96 -10.01 31.96 19.00
N GLU A 97 -8.76 31.63 18.72
CA GLU A 97 -8.09 31.92 17.44
C GLU A 97 -7.59 30.63 16.81
N ILE A 98 -7.77 30.50 15.48
CA ILE A 98 -7.28 29.38 14.68
C ILE A 98 -6.36 29.90 13.60
N GLU A 99 -5.15 29.37 13.55
CA GLU A 99 -4.15 29.68 12.53
C GLU A 99 -4.16 28.57 11.46
N VAL A 100 -4.35 28.95 10.20
CA VAL A 100 -4.25 28.00 9.07
C VAL A 100 -3.13 28.48 8.15
N THR A 101 -2.11 27.65 8.00
CA THR A 101 -0.91 27.99 7.24
C THR A 101 -0.73 27.02 6.08
N ARG A 102 -0.34 27.56 4.93
CA ARG A 102 0.18 26.80 3.81
C ARG A 102 1.56 27.29 3.44
N ARG A 103 2.48 26.34 3.23
CA ARG A 103 3.84 26.58 2.72
C ARG A 103 4.04 25.83 1.41
N LEU A 104 4.87 26.38 0.55
CA LEU A 104 5.28 25.71 -0.68
C LEU A 104 6.78 25.94 -0.86
N PHE A 105 7.51 24.87 -1.09
CA PHE A 105 8.95 24.91 -1.33
C PHE A 105 9.26 24.79 -2.82
N ARG A 106 10.13 25.67 -3.34
CA ARG A 106 10.48 25.71 -4.75
C ARG A 106 11.27 24.49 -5.20
N ASP A 107 12.21 24.06 -4.39
CA ASP A 107 13.21 23.05 -4.77
C ASP A 107 12.58 21.64 -4.81
N SER A 108 11.80 21.28 -3.81
CA SER A 108 11.12 19.99 -3.74
C SER A 108 9.74 19.97 -4.42
N GLY A 109 9.10 21.14 -4.55
CA GLY A 109 7.70 21.25 -4.97
C GLY A 109 6.71 20.80 -3.92
N ASP A 110 7.18 20.48 -2.70
CA ASP A 110 6.35 20.02 -1.61
C ASP A 110 5.52 21.15 -1.00
N ALA A 111 4.27 20.84 -0.66
CA ALA A 111 3.38 21.73 0.04
C ALA A 111 3.10 21.21 1.44
N GLU A 112 3.33 22.04 2.43
CA GLU A 112 2.97 21.79 3.83
C GLU A 112 1.69 22.54 4.19
N TYR A 113 0.87 21.88 4.98
CA TYR A 113 -0.38 22.42 5.50
C TYR A 113 -0.38 22.31 7.02
N LEU A 114 -0.70 23.39 7.70
CA LEU A 114 -0.71 23.41 9.16
C LEU A 114 -2.01 24.04 9.69
N ILE A 115 -2.54 23.48 10.79
CA ILE A 115 -3.58 24.10 11.61
C ILE A 115 -2.97 24.25 13.00
N ASP A 116 -2.92 25.47 13.51
CA ASP A 116 -2.31 25.79 14.81
C ASP A 116 -0.89 25.24 14.95
N ARG A 117 -0.09 25.36 13.88
CA ARG A 117 1.29 24.85 13.73
C ARG A 117 1.43 23.33 13.70
N ASN A 118 0.34 22.56 13.72
CA ASN A 118 0.37 21.11 13.55
C ASN A 118 0.22 20.75 12.09
N HIS A 119 1.05 19.83 11.60
CA HIS A 119 0.97 19.33 10.23
C HIS A 119 -0.32 18.55 10.01
N VAL A 120 -1.04 18.92 8.96
CA VAL A 120 -2.31 18.31 8.56
C VAL A 120 -2.32 18.08 7.05
N ARG A 121 -3.31 17.36 6.55
CA ARG A 121 -3.52 17.19 5.12
C ARG A 121 -4.38 18.34 4.57
N LEU A 122 -4.22 18.64 3.29
CA LEU A 122 -5.08 19.62 2.62
C LEU A 122 -6.58 19.33 2.81
N LYS A 123 -6.94 18.03 2.82
CA LYS A 123 -8.33 17.62 3.07
C LYS A 123 -8.85 18.10 4.41
N ASP A 124 -8.00 18.08 5.44
CA ASP A 124 -8.38 18.47 6.79
C ASP A 124 -8.66 20.00 6.87
N ILE A 125 -7.90 20.82 6.12
CA ILE A 125 -8.19 22.25 5.95
C ILE A 125 -9.52 22.47 5.22
N VAL A 126 -9.71 21.78 4.09
CA VAL A 126 -10.96 21.90 3.32
C VAL A 126 -12.17 21.48 4.17
N ASP A 127 -12.04 20.41 4.94
CA ASP A 127 -13.11 19.90 5.78
C ASP A 127 -13.39 20.83 6.99
N LEU A 128 -12.37 21.54 7.51
CA LEU A 128 -12.53 22.55 8.56
C LEU A 128 -13.46 23.69 8.12
N PHE A 129 -13.34 24.13 6.86
CA PHE A 129 -14.13 25.24 6.35
C PHE A 129 -15.43 24.85 5.64
N LEU A 130 -15.70 23.56 5.43
CA LEU A 130 -16.84 23.10 4.66
C LEU A 130 -18.21 23.51 5.23
N ASP A 131 -18.30 23.71 6.55
CA ASP A 131 -19.54 24.09 7.24
C ASP A 131 -19.66 25.60 7.47
N THR A 132 -18.60 26.37 7.15
CA THR A 132 -18.52 27.79 7.49
C THR A 132 -18.89 28.69 6.30
N GLY A 133 -19.11 28.13 5.13
CA GLY A 133 -19.27 28.88 3.88
C GLY A 133 -17.98 29.53 3.36
N LEU A 134 -16.84 29.24 3.97
CA LEU A 134 -15.51 29.70 3.56
C LEU A 134 -14.79 28.57 2.80
N GLY A 135 -15.16 28.27 1.59
CA GLY A 135 -14.45 27.32 0.72
C GLY A 135 -13.71 28.05 -0.41
N LYS A 136 -12.83 27.32 -1.11
CA LYS A 136 -12.14 27.88 -2.29
C LYS A 136 -13.10 28.31 -3.40
N ASP A 137 -14.25 27.65 -3.53
CA ASP A 137 -15.30 27.89 -4.50
C ASP A 137 -16.52 28.61 -3.89
N SER A 138 -16.41 29.08 -2.63
CA SER A 138 -17.52 29.67 -1.90
C SER A 138 -17.89 31.07 -2.37
N LEU A 139 -19.15 31.45 -2.13
CA LEU A 139 -19.64 32.81 -2.31
C LEU A 139 -18.93 33.85 -1.44
N SER A 140 -18.19 33.41 -0.43
CA SER A 140 -17.44 34.28 0.48
C SER A 140 -16.23 34.92 -0.21
N ILE A 141 -15.75 34.38 -1.33
CA ILE A 141 -14.64 34.96 -2.08
C ILE A 141 -15.11 35.30 -3.51
N ILE A 142 -15.55 36.52 -3.68
CA ILE A 142 -16.03 37.02 -4.96
C ILE A 142 -14.85 37.62 -5.74
N SER A 143 -14.39 36.93 -6.79
CA SER A 143 -13.38 37.43 -7.71
C SER A 143 -13.99 38.37 -8.77
N GLN A 144 -13.14 39.18 -9.38
CA GLN A 144 -13.56 40.03 -10.48
C GLN A 144 -14.20 39.20 -11.61
N GLY A 145 -15.40 39.56 -12.03
CA GLY A 145 -16.17 38.85 -13.06
C GLY A 145 -17.06 37.72 -12.56
N THR A 146 -16.90 37.26 -11.32
CA THR A 146 -17.72 36.16 -10.75
C THR A 146 -19.20 36.48 -10.74
N VAL A 147 -19.58 37.73 -10.44
CA VAL A 147 -20.99 38.16 -10.41
C VAL A 147 -21.62 38.09 -11.80
N VAL A 148 -20.87 38.50 -12.81
CA VAL A 148 -21.33 38.45 -14.20
C VAL A 148 -21.45 36.99 -14.66
N SER A 149 -20.43 36.19 -14.40
CA SER A 149 -20.46 34.76 -14.74
C SER A 149 -21.60 34.02 -14.05
N PHE A 150 -21.96 34.42 -12.82
CA PHE A 150 -23.11 33.86 -12.12
C PHE A 150 -24.45 34.27 -12.75
N ALA A 151 -24.60 35.54 -13.19
CA ALA A 151 -25.79 36.00 -13.86
C ALA A 151 -26.02 35.26 -15.20
N ASP A 152 -24.93 34.96 -15.93
CA ASP A 152 -24.95 34.27 -17.22
C ASP A 152 -24.93 32.73 -17.08
N ALA A 153 -24.73 32.20 -15.85
CA ALA A 153 -24.63 30.77 -15.62
C ALA A 153 -25.96 30.03 -15.88
N LYS A 154 -25.86 28.80 -16.33
CA LYS A 154 -27.01 27.91 -16.52
C LYS A 154 -27.70 27.63 -15.15
N PRO A 155 -29.03 27.34 -15.14
CA PRO A 155 -29.78 27.07 -13.92
C PRO A 155 -29.16 25.97 -13.04
N GLN A 156 -28.53 24.96 -13.64
CA GLN A 156 -27.88 23.87 -12.94
C GLN A 156 -26.61 24.31 -12.18
N ASP A 157 -25.82 25.21 -12.77
CA ASP A 157 -24.61 25.77 -12.16
C ASP A 157 -24.98 26.71 -11.00
N ARG A 158 -26.05 27.53 -11.21
CA ARG A 158 -26.61 28.37 -10.13
C ARG A 158 -27.11 27.55 -8.94
N ARG A 159 -27.67 26.35 -9.16
CA ARG A 159 -28.13 25.47 -8.12
C ARG A 159 -26.98 25.09 -7.14
N GLY A 160 -25.76 24.86 -7.66
CA GLY A 160 -24.58 24.55 -6.84
C GLY A 160 -24.31 25.64 -5.80
N ILE A 161 -24.45 26.89 -6.19
CA ILE A 161 -24.25 28.04 -5.32
C ILE A 161 -25.32 28.13 -4.20
N PHE A 162 -26.60 27.86 -4.54
CA PHE A 162 -27.66 27.80 -3.54
C PHE A 162 -27.48 26.63 -2.57
N GLU A 163 -27.02 25.46 -3.05
CA GLU A 163 -26.73 24.32 -2.22
C GLU A 163 -25.57 24.64 -1.25
N GLU A 164 -24.59 25.41 -1.69
CA GLU A 164 -23.48 25.86 -0.85
C GLU A 164 -23.93 26.87 0.21
N ALA A 165 -24.70 27.89 -0.21
CA ALA A 165 -25.28 28.86 0.72
C ALA A 165 -26.19 28.23 1.78
N ALA A 166 -26.87 27.13 1.42
CA ALA A 166 -27.70 26.35 2.33
C ALA A 166 -26.90 25.39 3.23
N GLY A 167 -25.56 25.32 3.11
CA GLY A 167 -24.70 24.45 3.94
C GLY A 167 -24.82 22.95 3.62
N VAL A 168 -25.43 22.56 2.48
CA VAL A 168 -25.62 21.15 2.13
C VAL A 168 -24.45 20.53 1.37
N ALA A 169 -23.45 21.32 1.01
CA ALA A 169 -22.28 20.89 0.24
C ALA A 169 -21.51 19.75 0.91
N LYS A 170 -21.35 19.79 2.23
CA LYS A 170 -20.72 18.73 3.03
C LYS A 170 -21.48 17.40 2.95
N TYR A 171 -22.79 17.44 3.09
CA TYR A 171 -23.60 16.23 3.03
C TYR A 171 -23.57 15.62 1.63
N LYS A 172 -23.58 16.44 0.59
CA LYS A 172 -23.45 16.01 -0.81
C LYS A 172 -22.08 15.34 -1.05
N LYS A 173 -21.00 15.93 -0.58
CA LYS A 173 -19.64 15.37 -0.66
C LYS A 173 -19.56 14.04 0.07
N ARG A 174 -20.03 13.96 1.32
CA ARG A 174 -20.06 12.73 2.11
C ARG A 174 -20.90 11.63 1.46
N LYS A 175 -22.06 12.00 0.88
CA LYS A 175 -22.90 11.06 0.11
C LYS A 175 -22.12 10.47 -1.07
N LEU A 176 -21.46 11.29 -1.88
CA LEU A 176 -20.69 10.82 -3.04
C LEU A 176 -19.51 9.94 -2.62
N GLU A 177 -18.78 10.32 -1.57
CA GLU A 177 -17.70 9.50 -1.01
C GLU A 177 -18.22 8.13 -0.51
N SER A 178 -19.37 8.13 0.16
CA SER A 178 -19.99 6.90 0.66
C SER A 178 -20.48 5.99 -0.48
N LEU A 179 -21.09 6.56 -1.50
CA LEU A 179 -21.51 5.81 -2.69
C LEU A 179 -20.30 5.20 -3.43
N SER A 180 -19.21 5.95 -3.59
CA SER A 180 -17.99 5.44 -4.20
C SER A 180 -17.35 4.32 -3.37
N LYS A 181 -17.35 4.42 -2.04
CA LYS A 181 -16.88 3.35 -1.15
C LYS A 181 -17.75 2.09 -1.27
N LEU A 182 -19.07 2.28 -1.35
CA LEU A 182 -20.03 1.19 -1.47
C LEU A 182 -19.84 0.42 -2.78
N GLU A 183 -19.65 1.13 -3.90
CA GLU A 183 -19.36 0.50 -5.20
C GLU A 183 -18.07 -0.30 -5.18
N ARG A 184 -16.98 0.25 -4.65
CA ARG A 184 -15.71 -0.49 -4.49
C ARG A 184 -15.85 -1.72 -3.59
N THR A 185 -16.67 -1.62 -2.53
CA THR A 185 -16.93 -2.76 -1.65
C THR A 185 -17.69 -3.86 -2.37
N LYS A 186 -18.66 -3.48 -3.22
CA LYS A 186 -19.41 -4.41 -4.05
C LYS A 186 -18.51 -5.16 -5.03
N GLU A 187 -17.65 -4.43 -5.75
CA GLU A 187 -16.66 -5.02 -6.66
C GLU A 187 -15.71 -6.00 -5.94
N ASN A 188 -15.27 -5.65 -4.71
CA ASN A 188 -14.42 -6.52 -3.91
C ASN A 188 -15.17 -7.78 -3.43
N LEU A 189 -16.45 -7.67 -3.10
CA LEU A 189 -17.29 -8.80 -2.75
C LEU A 189 -17.49 -9.76 -3.92
N GLU A 190 -17.78 -9.24 -5.11
CA GLU A 190 -17.90 -10.04 -6.33
C GLU A 190 -16.60 -10.80 -6.63
N ARG A 191 -15.45 -10.11 -6.57
CA ARG A 191 -14.14 -10.75 -6.73
C ARG A 191 -13.86 -11.83 -5.68
N SER A 192 -14.24 -11.59 -4.43
CA SER A 192 -14.08 -12.58 -3.35
C SER A 192 -14.96 -13.81 -3.58
N ALA A 193 -16.19 -13.62 -4.08
CA ALA A 193 -17.07 -14.70 -4.44
C ALA A 193 -16.51 -15.56 -5.59
N ASP A 194 -15.91 -14.92 -6.61
CA ASP A 194 -15.26 -15.62 -7.73
C ASP A 194 -14.09 -16.48 -7.26
N ILE A 195 -13.24 -15.92 -6.37
CA ILE A 195 -12.11 -16.67 -5.78
C ILE A 195 -12.63 -17.88 -4.97
N LEU A 196 -13.70 -17.69 -4.21
CA LEU A 196 -14.30 -18.74 -3.39
C LEU A 196 -14.84 -19.87 -4.27
N ASN A 197 -15.55 -19.53 -5.33
CA ASN A 197 -16.04 -20.50 -6.31
C ASN A 197 -14.91 -21.28 -6.99
N GLU A 198 -13.80 -20.60 -7.31
CA GLU A 198 -12.63 -21.26 -7.90
C GLU A 198 -11.95 -22.21 -6.91
N LEU A 199 -11.79 -21.80 -5.65
CA LEU A 199 -11.24 -22.66 -4.60
C LEU A 199 -12.13 -23.88 -4.33
N GLU A 200 -13.45 -23.72 -4.30
CA GLU A 200 -14.40 -24.84 -4.14
C GLU A 200 -14.26 -25.88 -5.26
N LYS A 201 -14.09 -25.46 -6.51
CA LYS A 201 -13.82 -26.36 -7.64
C LYS A 201 -12.53 -27.17 -7.44
N GLN A 202 -11.50 -26.61 -6.83
CA GLN A 202 -10.22 -27.26 -6.58
C GLN A 202 -10.25 -28.24 -5.40
N VAL A 203 -11.11 -28.03 -4.42
CA VAL A 203 -11.22 -28.90 -3.22
C VAL A 203 -11.55 -30.34 -3.56
N SER A 204 -12.51 -30.58 -4.45
CA SER A 204 -12.95 -31.93 -4.81
C SER A 204 -11.86 -32.79 -5.45
N PRO A 205 -11.13 -32.33 -6.50
CA PRO A 205 -10.02 -33.07 -7.05
C PRO A 205 -8.86 -33.26 -6.05
N LEU A 206 -8.56 -32.26 -5.23
CA LEU A 206 -7.51 -32.37 -4.20
C LEU A 206 -7.85 -33.42 -3.15
N LYS A 207 -9.10 -33.52 -2.69
CA LYS A 207 -9.55 -34.62 -1.79
C LYS A 207 -9.36 -35.98 -2.42
N ARG A 208 -9.65 -36.14 -3.71
CA ARG A 208 -9.43 -37.42 -4.42
C ARG A 208 -7.95 -37.77 -4.53
N GLN A 209 -7.09 -36.78 -4.78
CA GLN A 209 -5.64 -36.99 -4.85
C GLN A 209 -5.07 -37.35 -3.47
N ALA A 210 -5.47 -36.65 -2.42
CA ALA A 210 -5.06 -36.98 -1.05
C ALA A 210 -5.43 -38.42 -0.68
N ARG A 211 -6.67 -38.85 -0.94
CA ARG A 211 -7.09 -40.21 -0.67
C ARG A 211 -6.31 -41.26 -1.46
N LYS A 212 -5.96 -40.98 -2.72
CA LYS A 212 -5.10 -41.86 -3.52
C LYS A 212 -3.68 -41.95 -2.95
N ALA A 213 -3.15 -40.82 -2.48
CA ALA A 213 -1.81 -40.77 -1.88
C ALA A 213 -1.75 -41.54 -0.55
N GLU A 214 -2.77 -41.45 0.29
CA GLU A 214 -2.90 -42.22 1.53
C GLU A 214 -2.93 -43.72 1.24
N LEU A 215 -3.79 -44.15 0.31
CA LEU A 215 -3.89 -45.56 -0.11
C LEU A 215 -2.56 -46.07 -0.72
N TYR A 216 -1.87 -45.24 -1.48
CA TYR A 216 -0.56 -45.61 -2.03
C TYR A 216 0.47 -45.82 -0.92
N ARG A 217 0.53 -44.95 0.08
CA ARG A 217 1.43 -45.08 1.23
C ARG A 217 1.18 -46.37 2.02
N GLU A 218 -0.10 -46.66 2.28
CA GLU A 218 -0.47 -47.89 2.99
C GLU A 218 -0.05 -49.15 2.21
N LYS A 219 -0.34 -49.20 0.91
CA LYS A 219 0.03 -50.32 0.06
C LYS A 219 1.55 -50.46 -0.11
N LYS A 220 2.25 -49.35 -0.19
CA LYS A 220 3.73 -49.35 -0.30
C LYS A 220 4.36 -49.91 0.96
N ALA A 221 3.92 -49.49 2.14
CA ALA A 221 4.44 -50.05 3.40
C ALA A 221 4.19 -51.55 3.50
N ARG A 222 2.98 -52.01 3.10
CA ARG A 222 2.69 -53.43 3.10
C ARG A 222 3.49 -54.22 2.07
N LEU A 223 3.80 -53.63 0.91
CA LEU A 223 4.65 -54.24 -0.10
C LEU A 223 6.07 -54.41 0.47
N GLU A 224 6.63 -53.40 1.10
CA GLU A 224 7.97 -53.45 1.73
C GLU A 224 8.06 -54.56 2.80
N GLU A 225 7.01 -54.70 3.62
CA GLU A 225 6.96 -55.80 4.60
C GLU A 225 6.97 -57.18 3.94
N ILE A 226 6.20 -57.36 2.87
CA ILE A 226 6.13 -58.62 2.14
C ILE A 226 7.46 -58.89 1.42
N GLU A 227 8.05 -57.91 0.76
CA GLU A 227 9.35 -58.03 0.08
C GLU A 227 10.45 -58.45 1.06
N ILE A 228 10.51 -57.83 2.23
CA ILE A 228 11.46 -58.20 3.27
C ILE A 228 11.23 -59.67 3.71
N SER A 229 9.98 -60.05 3.95
CA SER A 229 9.64 -61.42 4.37
C SER A 229 10.03 -62.47 3.33
N VAL A 230 9.78 -62.17 2.02
CA VAL A 230 10.20 -63.08 0.93
C VAL A 230 11.70 -63.18 0.83
N LEU A 231 12.43 -62.08 0.90
CA LEU A 231 13.89 -62.06 0.87
C LEU A 231 14.52 -62.82 2.02
N VAL A 232 13.96 -62.68 3.24
CA VAL A 232 14.44 -63.43 4.38
C VAL A 232 14.25 -64.93 4.18
N ASN A 233 13.08 -65.37 3.67
CA ASN A 233 12.85 -66.79 3.39
C ASN A 233 13.80 -67.33 2.29
N GLU A 234 14.03 -66.56 1.23
CA GLU A 234 14.97 -66.93 0.15
C GLU A 234 16.41 -67.09 0.68
N ILE A 235 16.85 -66.17 1.55
CA ILE A 235 18.16 -66.22 2.18
C ILE A 235 18.27 -67.46 3.11
N ASP A 236 17.23 -67.72 3.89
CA ASP A 236 17.22 -68.89 4.78
C ASP A 236 17.29 -70.24 4.00
N ASP A 237 16.55 -70.32 2.86
CA ASP A 237 16.58 -71.51 2.03
C ASP A 237 17.91 -71.66 1.30
N ALA A 238 18.50 -70.56 0.82
CA ALA A 238 19.85 -70.57 0.23
C ALA A 238 20.93 -71.00 1.26
N ASN A 239 20.83 -70.51 2.50
CA ASN A 239 21.74 -70.93 3.57
C ASN A 239 21.63 -72.42 3.88
N LYS A 240 20.42 -73.00 3.93
CA LYS A 240 20.23 -74.44 4.11
C LYS A 240 20.85 -75.25 2.98
N GLU A 241 20.74 -74.78 1.77
CA GLU A 241 21.35 -75.44 0.60
C GLU A 241 22.88 -75.37 0.65
N ILE A 242 23.45 -74.23 1.06
CA ILE A 242 24.88 -74.06 1.27
C ILE A 242 25.38 -75.04 2.36
N GLU A 243 24.71 -75.09 3.50
CA GLU A 243 25.09 -76.04 4.57
C GLU A 243 25.05 -77.49 4.09
N ALA A 244 24.03 -77.85 3.28
CA ALA A 244 23.95 -79.23 2.72
C ALA A 244 25.10 -79.55 1.76
N LEU A 245 25.43 -78.56 0.88
CA LEU A 245 26.54 -78.70 -0.06
C LEU A 245 27.90 -78.71 0.63
N GLU A 246 28.13 -77.94 1.64
CA GLU A 246 29.36 -77.94 2.44
C GLU A 246 29.59 -79.31 3.14
N LYS A 247 28.52 -79.87 3.67
CA LYS A 247 28.55 -81.17 4.27
C LYS A 247 28.85 -82.28 3.23
N ALA A 248 28.23 -82.22 2.07
CA ALA A 248 28.50 -83.12 0.97
C ALA A 248 29.93 -82.98 0.44
N LEU A 249 30.46 -81.79 0.36
CA LEU A 249 31.85 -81.52 0.00
C LEU A 249 32.83 -82.14 1.00
N PHE A 250 32.59 -81.90 2.27
CA PHE A 250 33.40 -82.46 3.35
C PHE A 250 33.42 -83.98 3.28
N ASP A 251 32.28 -84.63 3.06
CA ASP A 251 32.20 -86.11 2.90
C ASP A 251 33.02 -86.65 1.73
N VAL A 252 32.96 -85.87 0.56
CA VAL A 252 33.76 -86.25 -0.62
C VAL A 252 35.26 -86.02 -0.37
N GLU A 253 35.68 -84.92 0.24
CA GLU A 253 37.10 -84.66 0.58
C GLU A 253 37.64 -85.68 1.55
N THR A 254 36.83 -86.07 2.51
CA THR A 254 37.20 -87.11 3.47
C THR A 254 37.42 -88.45 2.74
N LYS A 255 36.56 -88.86 1.84
CA LYS A 255 36.72 -90.05 1.03
C LYS A 255 37.94 -89.94 0.08
N ALA A 256 38.17 -88.80 -0.56
CA ALA A 256 39.34 -88.55 -1.42
C ALA A 256 40.66 -88.70 -0.63
N THR A 257 40.75 -88.19 0.60
CA THR A 257 41.90 -88.35 1.47
C THR A 257 42.12 -89.84 1.94
N MET A 258 41.01 -90.53 2.24
CA MET A 258 41.09 -91.96 2.55
C MET A 258 41.61 -92.78 1.37
N PHE A 259 41.07 -92.54 0.16
CA PHE A 259 41.55 -93.22 -1.05
C PHE A 259 43.02 -92.87 -1.37
N SER A 260 43.44 -91.61 -1.18
CA SER A 260 44.83 -91.19 -1.37
C SER A 260 45.79 -91.94 -0.40
N THR A 261 45.38 -92.08 0.86
CA THR A 261 46.14 -92.85 1.84
C THR A 261 46.21 -94.40 1.52
N ASP A 262 45.09 -94.94 1.07
CA ASP A 262 45.02 -96.33 0.60
C ASP A 262 45.91 -96.58 -0.61
N ILE A 263 45.96 -95.64 -1.56
CA ILE A 263 46.88 -95.70 -2.69
C ILE A 263 48.33 -95.69 -2.23
N GLN A 264 48.71 -94.75 -1.35
CA GLN A 264 50.08 -94.70 -0.79
C GLN A 264 50.49 -95.99 -0.04
N ILE A 265 49.57 -96.54 0.70
CA ILE A 265 49.82 -97.85 1.44
C ILE A 265 49.99 -98.97 0.38
N SER A 266 49.20 -98.99 -0.64
CA SER A 266 49.29 -99.97 -1.71
C SER A 266 50.57 -99.86 -2.57
N GLU A 267 50.99 -98.65 -2.85
CA GLU A 267 52.27 -98.35 -3.53
C GLU A 267 53.48 -98.76 -2.65
N THR A 268 53.44 -98.47 -1.37
CA THR A 268 54.49 -98.90 -0.42
C THR A 268 54.54 -100.42 -0.28
N LYS A 269 53.42 -101.13 -0.29
CA LYS A 269 53.36 -102.58 -0.32
C LYS A 269 53.94 -103.15 -1.58
N LEU A 270 53.62 -102.55 -2.75
CA LEU A 270 54.17 -102.95 -4.09
C LEU A 270 55.70 -102.73 -4.09
N LEU A 271 56.19 -101.64 -3.64
CA LEU A 271 57.62 -101.39 -3.53
C LEU A 271 58.35 -102.42 -2.60
N LEU A 272 57.76 -102.80 -1.47
CA LEU A 272 58.29 -103.80 -0.60
C LEU A 272 58.28 -105.17 -1.30
N LEU A 273 57.29 -105.53 -2.03
CA LEU A 273 57.21 -106.77 -2.85
C LEU A 273 58.20 -106.84 -4.03
N SER A 274 58.59 -105.65 -4.54
CA SER A 274 59.59 -105.58 -5.67
C SER A 274 61.04 -105.66 -5.22
N ILE A 275 61.29 -105.58 -3.87
CA ILE A 275 62.62 -105.70 -3.28
C ILE A 275 62.92 -107.12 -2.68
N LEU A 276 61.90 -107.94 -2.58
CA LEU A 276 61.99 -109.37 -2.27
C LEU A 276 62.15 -110.23 -3.57
#